data_dbd529f9eaecb4364df0980170f26456
#
_entry.id   dbd529f9eaecb4364df0980170f26456
#
_cell.length_a   1.000
_cell.length_b   1.000
_cell.length_c   1.000
_cell.angle_alpha   90.00
_cell.angle_beta   90.00
_cell.angle_gamma   90.00
#
_symmetry.space_group_name_H-M   'P 1'
#
loop_
_entity.id
_entity.type
_entity.pdbx_description
1 polymer ?
#
loop_
_entity_poly.entity_id
_entity_poly.type
_entity_poly.pdbx_seq_one_letter_code
_entity_poly.pdbx_strand_id
1 'polypeptide(L)'
;INPSEQGYLIDRPHLAQLTGLTLPPAASEYRNEKLPEPTLNPKVAFADASTLSNPQLVGAIAAFRKKSTQETELPMIDALFRSQVIAPVQLINAEQDLNMEDGEKHQTQIKFVMVQNNDKKFFPAFTDMEELNRWQNPPEYRTMIIPFLQYAAMFQQNGDAEGIVVNPFREGESVAMPKANVIDLAKRFVHYQRQQQQNRVQLFDLKDKPIDLMKELSAHFEEVPEVHAAYMTGMRVGNKESIMLVLDCDQVEDTKSIFQPAAQIVNRHTNGNPPGIITTQHDMSKSILERTTPFYQE
;
A
#
# COMPACT_ATOMS: atom_id res chain seq x y z
N ILE A 1 -30.31 -2.57 10.60
CA ILE A 1 -30.01 -3.75 9.76
C ILE A 1 -30.99 -4.83 10.19
N ASN A 2 -31.80 -5.30 9.25
CA ASN A 2 -32.82 -6.30 9.52
C ASN A 2 -32.17 -7.64 9.88
N PRO A 3 -32.61 -8.42 10.87
CA PRO A 3 -32.01 -9.71 11.24
C PRO A 3 -31.92 -10.74 10.10
N SER A 4 -32.67 -10.54 9.03
CA SER A 4 -32.62 -11.36 7.81
C SER A 4 -31.47 -11.00 6.86
N GLU A 5 -30.82 -9.86 7.06
CA GLU A 5 -29.65 -9.45 6.26
C GLU A 5 -28.39 -10.02 6.91
N GLN A 6 -28.03 -11.22 6.52
CA GLN A 6 -26.77 -11.85 6.95
C GLN A 6 -25.59 -11.15 6.30
N GLY A 7 -25.03 -10.12 6.97
CA GLY A 7 -23.71 -9.64 6.68
C GLY A 7 -22.70 -10.76 6.87
N TYR A 8 -21.70 -10.86 6.00
CA TYR A 8 -20.64 -11.86 6.16
C TYR A 8 -19.63 -11.37 7.20
N LEU A 9 -19.36 -12.18 8.22
CA LEU A 9 -18.39 -11.87 9.27
C LEU A 9 -17.06 -12.55 8.94
N ILE A 10 -16.02 -11.78 8.68
CA ILE A 10 -14.64 -12.29 8.54
C ILE A 10 -14.05 -12.44 9.94
N ASP A 11 -13.85 -13.66 10.39
CA ASP A 11 -13.24 -13.95 11.69
C ASP A 11 -11.76 -14.38 11.58
N ARG A 12 -11.05 -14.37 12.72
CA ARG A 12 -9.64 -14.73 12.79
C ARG A 12 -9.29 -16.16 12.34
N PRO A 13 -10.05 -17.20 12.72
CA PRO A 13 -9.79 -18.56 12.26
C PRO A 13 -9.88 -18.70 10.75
N HIS A 14 -10.83 -18.02 10.13
CA HIS A 14 -11.01 -18.02 8.69
C HIS A 14 -9.81 -17.37 7.98
N LEU A 15 -9.34 -16.22 8.47
CA LEU A 15 -8.15 -15.56 7.97
C LEU A 15 -6.88 -16.41 8.13
N ALA A 16 -6.75 -17.18 9.22
CA ALA A 16 -5.59 -18.05 9.46
C ALA A 16 -5.57 -19.26 8.51
N GLN A 17 -6.72 -19.81 8.16
CA GLN A 17 -6.82 -20.91 7.20
C GLN A 17 -6.59 -20.46 5.75
N LEU A 18 -6.88 -19.19 5.45
CA LEU A 18 -6.83 -18.62 4.12
C LEU A 18 -5.44 -18.16 3.68
N THR A 19 -4.48 -18.09 4.60
CA THR A 19 -3.11 -17.68 4.28
C THR A 19 -2.23 -18.83 3.78
N GLY A 20 -2.69 -19.67 2.84
CA GLY A 20 -1.82 -20.57 2.07
C GLY A 20 -0.65 -19.87 1.34
N LEU A 21 -0.55 -18.57 1.46
CA LEU A 21 0.71 -17.84 1.49
C LEU A 21 1.51 -18.41 2.64
N THR A 22 2.74 -18.89 2.39
CA THR A 22 3.77 -19.06 3.42
C THR A 22 3.48 -18.05 4.50
N LEU A 23 3.08 -18.55 5.69
CA LEU A 23 2.69 -17.72 6.83
C LEU A 23 3.55 -16.47 6.80
N PRO A 24 2.97 -15.29 6.71
CA PRO A 24 3.77 -14.10 6.88
C PRO A 24 4.54 -14.27 8.17
N PRO A 25 5.72 -13.71 8.26
CA PRO A 25 6.62 -13.82 9.38
C PRO A 25 5.82 -13.80 10.69
N ALA A 26 6.19 -14.62 11.64
CA ALA A 26 5.43 -14.90 12.85
C ALA A 26 4.73 -13.63 13.33
N ALA A 27 3.48 -13.72 13.76
CA ALA A 27 2.64 -12.58 14.19
C ALA A 27 3.36 -11.57 15.12
N SER A 28 4.54 -11.93 15.63
CA SER A 28 5.49 -11.07 16.35
C SER A 28 6.07 -9.93 15.50
N GLU A 29 6.25 -10.08 14.18
CA GLU A 29 6.92 -9.06 13.35
C GLU A 29 6.05 -7.85 13.03
N TYR A 30 4.75 -8.04 12.80
CA TYR A 30 3.83 -6.92 12.55
C TYR A 30 3.03 -6.48 13.77
N ARG A 31 3.09 -7.23 14.88
CA ARG A 31 2.31 -6.94 16.10
C ARG A 31 2.63 -5.55 16.66
N ASN A 32 3.88 -5.12 16.52
CA ASN A 32 4.38 -3.81 16.97
C ASN A 32 4.28 -2.72 15.90
N GLU A 33 3.72 -3.01 14.72
CA GLU A 33 3.53 -1.99 13.70
C GLU A 33 2.63 -0.88 14.22
N LYS A 34 3.12 0.36 14.09
CA LYS A 34 2.33 1.54 14.37
C LYS A 34 1.46 1.84 13.17
N LEU A 35 0.16 1.90 13.40
CA LEU A 35 -0.76 2.42 12.38
C LEU A 35 -0.50 3.92 12.20
N PRO A 36 -0.66 4.44 10.97
CA PRO A 36 -0.55 5.87 10.75
C PRO A 36 -1.57 6.60 11.63
N GLU A 37 -1.16 7.74 12.20
CA GLU A 37 -2.11 8.59 12.93
C GLU A 37 -3.23 9.04 11.98
N PRO A 38 -4.48 9.15 12.47
CA PRO A 38 -5.58 9.63 11.63
C PRO A 38 -5.30 11.07 11.23
N THR A 39 -4.77 11.26 10.03
CA THR A 39 -4.55 12.58 9.44
C THR A 39 -5.77 12.94 8.60
N LEU A 40 -6.72 13.63 9.21
CA LEU A 40 -7.85 14.20 8.49
C LEU A 40 -7.42 15.55 7.90
N ASN A 41 -7.12 15.57 6.60
CA ASN A 41 -6.99 16.83 5.88
C ASN A 41 -8.39 17.32 5.50
N PRO A 42 -8.95 18.36 6.13
CA PRO A 42 -10.33 18.78 5.89
C PRO A 42 -10.62 19.13 4.44
N LYS A 43 -9.64 19.69 3.71
CA LYS A 43 -9.80 20.06 2.29
C LYS A 43 -10.01 18.87 1.37
N VAL A 44 -9.39 17.72 1.70
CA VAL A 44 -9.54 16.50 0.91
C VAL A 44 -10.70 15.64 1.41
N ALA A 45 -10.87 15.61 2.74
CA ALA A 45 -11.89 14.79 3.37
C ALA A 45 -13.32 15.24 3.03
N PHE A 46 -13.56 16.53 2.84
CA PHE A 46 -14.88 17.09 2.45
C PHE A 46 -14.98 17.40 0.96
N ALA A 47 -14.18 16.74 0.11
CA ALA A 47 -14.34 16.81 -1.34
C ALA A 47 -15.71 16.25 -1.78
N ASP A 48 -16.12 16.59 -2.99
CA ASP A 48 -17.37 16.08 -3.54
C ASP A 48 -17.33 14.54 -3.67
N ALA A 49 -18.08 13.88 -2.81
CA ALA A 49 -18.16 12.43 -2.76
C ALA A 49 -18.89 11.82 -3.96
N SER A 50 -19.59 12.63 -4.78
CA SER A 50 -20.32 12.14 -5.96
C SER A 50 -19.37 11.59 -7.04
N THR A 51 -18.11 12.00 -7.02
CA THR A 51 -17.07 11.54 -7.96
C THR A 51 -16.36 10.26 -7.50
N LEU A 52 -16.56 9.83 -6.24
CA LEU A 52 -15.90 8.64 -5.73
C LEU A 52 -16.52 7.38 -6.34
N SER A 53 -15.66 6.54 -6.92
CA SER A 53 -16.03 5.24 -7.47
C SER A 53 -14.96 4.21 -7.15
N ASN A 54 -15.39 3.03 -6.69
CA ASN A 54 -14.51 1.93 -6.30
C ASN A 54 -14.88 0.63 -7.05
N PRO A 55 -14.83 0.59 -8.40
CA PRO A 55 -15.29 -0.56 -9.17
C PRO A 55 -14.50 -1.83 -8.87
N GLN A 56 -13.19 -1.72 -8.59
CA GLN A 56 -12.36 -2.86 -8.20
C GLN A 56 -12.79 -3.43 -6.86
N LEU A 57 -13.06 -2.59 -5.86
CA LEU A 57 -13.52 -3.02 -4.54
C LEU A 57 -14.91 -3.65 -4.63
N VAL A 58 -15.85 -3.01 -5.35
CA VAL A 58 -17.20 -3.54 -5.55
C VAL A 58 -17.16 -4.91 -6.24
N GLY A 59 -16.35 -5.04 -7.31
CA GLY A 59 -16.17 -6.31 -8.00
C GLY A 59 -15.55 -7.41 -7.11
N ALA A 60 -14.56 -7.04 -6.29
CA ALA A 60 -13.93 -7.97 -5.36
C ALA A 60 -14.89 -8.43 -4.23
N ILE A 61 -15.70 -7.52 -3.69
CA ILE A 61 -16.76 -7.85 -2.72
C ILE A 61 -17.78 -8.81 -3.34
N ALA A 62 -18.25 -8.53 -4.55
CA ALA A 62 -19.19 -9.39 -5.26
C ALA A 62 -18.64 -10.80 -5.53
N ALA A 63 -17.35 -10.88 -5.95
CA ALA A 63 -16.67 -12.15 -6.14
C ALA A 63 -16.55 -12.95 -4.84
N PHE A 64 -16.17 -12.30 -3.75
CA PHE A 64 -16.07 -12.91 -2.43
C PHE A 64 -17.43 -13.40 -1.93
N ARG A 65 -18.48 -12.62 -2.10
CA ARG A 65 -19.85 -13.01 -1.70
C ARG A 65 -20.38 -14.20 -2.50
N LYS A 66 -20.04 -14.27 -3.78
CA LYS A 66 -20.43 -15.40 -4.64
C LYS A 66 -19.73 -16.70 -4.24
N LYS A 67 -18.45 -16.64 -3.84
CA LYS A 67 -17.65 -17.79 -3.46
C LYS A 67 -16.62 -17.34 -2.42
N SER A 68 -16.89 -17.57 -1.14
CA SER A 68 -16.01 -17.21 -0.03
C SER A 68 -14.85 -18.19 0.06
N THR A 69 -13.80 -17.91 -0.69
CA THR A 69 -12.53 -18.66 -0.70
C THR A 69 -11.36 -17.69 -0.54
N GLN A 70 -10.19 -18.24 -0.22
CA GLN A 70 -8.95 -17.47 -0.15
C GLN A 70 -8.65 -16.68 -1.43
N GLU A 71 -8.92 -17.29 -2.59
CA GLU A 71 -8.70 -16.68 -3.91
C GLU A 71 -9.53 -15.41 -4.11
N THR A 72 -10.67 -15.29 -3.45
CA THR A 72 -11.59 -14.13 -3.55
C THR A 72 -11.46 -13.19 -2.36
N GLU A 73 -11.08 -13.69 -1.18
CA GLU A 73 -10.94 -12.87 0.03
C GLU A 73 -9.71 -11.97 -0.01
N LEU A 74 -8.55 -12.50 -0.42
CA LEU A 74 -7.32 -11.71 -0.47
C LEU A 74 -7.41 -10.50 -1.42
N PRO A 75 -7.90 -10.64 -2.66
CA PRO A 75 -8.14 -9.49 -3.52
C PRO A 75 -9.13 -8.48 -2.94
N MET A 76 -10.17 -8.96 -2.24
CA MET A 76 -11.14 -8.07 -1.58
C MET A 76 -10.47 -7.27 -0.45
N ILE A 77 -9.67 -7.92 0.39
CA ILE A 77 -8.94 -7.25 1.48
C ILE A 77 -7.93 -6.23 0.91
N ASP A 78 -7.15 -6.61 -0.11
CA ASP A 78 -6.18 -5.69 -0.75
C ASP A 78 -6.89 -4.48 -1.37
N ALA A 79 -7.97 -4.71 -2.12
CA ALA A 79 -8.77 -3.64 -2.71
C ALA A 79 -9.36 -2.71 -1.62
N LEU A 80 -9.82 -3.27 -0.51
CA LEU A 80 -10.40 -2.51 0.59
C LEU A 80 -9.37 -1.59 1.27
N PHE A 81 -8.20 -2.11 1.61
CA PHE A 81 -7.16 -1.31 2.27
C PHE A 81 -6.51 -0.25 1.36
N ARG A 82 -6.61 -0.42 0.04
CA ARG A 82 -6.15 0.58 -0.95
C ARG A 82 -7.21 1.61 -1.30
N SER A 83 -8.47 1.37 -0.94
CA SER A 83 -9.58 2.24 -1.34
C SER A 83 -9.71 3.46 -0.43
N GLN A 84 -10.34 4.50 -0.99
CA GLN A 84 -11.00 5.54 -0.26
C GLN A 84 -12.49 5.20 -0.18
N VAL A 85 -13.12 5.52 0.93
CA VAL A 85 -14.54 5.24 1.15
C VAL A 85 -15.25 6.48 1.68
N ILE A 86 -16.56 6.53 1.53
CA ILE A 86 -17.39 7.58 2.09
C ILE A 86 -17.77 7.20 3.51
N ALA A 87 -17.46 8.09 4.44
CA ALA A 87 -17.88 8.02 5.84
C ALA A 87 -18.88 9.13 6.15
N PRO A 88 -20.07 8.84 6.69
CA PRO A 88 -20.97 9.87 7.17
C PRO A 88 -20.48 10.42 8.51
N VAL A 89 -20.47 11.76 8.64
CA VAL A 89 -19.98 12.46 9.81
C VAL A 89 -20.91 13.61 10.21
N GLN A 90 -20.86 14.00 11.46
CA GLN A 90 -21.46 15.22 12.00
C GLN A 90 -20.35 16.18 12.42
N LEU A 91 -20.53 17.45 12.12
CA LEU A 91 -19.64 18.51 12.60
C LEU A 91 -20.25 19.12 13.88
N ILE A 92 -19.50 19.05 14.97
CA ILE A 92 -19.90 19.65 16.24
C ILE A 92 -19.18 21.01 16.36
N ASN A 93 -19.91 22.04 16.75
CA ASN A 93 -19.44 23.43 16.93
C ASN A 93 -19.06 24.17 15.63
N ALA A 94 -19.38 23.65 14.44
CA ALA A 94 -19.06 24.32 13.17
C ALA A 94 -19.76 25.71 13.02
N GLU A 95 -20.93 25.90 13.62
CA GLU A 95 -21.68 27.17 13.55
C GLU A 95 -21.13 28.24 14.52
N GLN A 96 -20.45 27.83 15.58
CA GLN A 96 -19.85 28.75 16.54
C GLN A 96 -18.54 29.35 16.01
N ASP A 97 -17.81 28.59 15.17
CA ASP A 97 -16.57 29.08 14.54
C ASP A 97 -16.80 30.13 13.44
N LEU A 98 -18.02 30.24 12.89
CA LEU A 98 -18.36 31.20 11.84
C LEU A 98 -18.75 32.59 12.38
N ASN A 99 -19.03 32.72 13.67
CA ASN A 99 -19.59 33.94 14.27
C ASN A 99 -18.68 34.60 15.33
N MET A 100 -17.41 34.16 15.48
CA MET A 100 -16.50 34.72 16.48
C MET A 100 -15.48 35.70 15.91
N GLU A 101 -15.41 36.88 16.51
CA GLU A 101 -14.31 37.83 16.33
C GLU A 101 -13.00 37.22 16.87
N ASP A 102 -11.90 37.49 16.22
CA ASP A 102 -10.54 36.98 16.46
C ASP A 102 -10.20 36.80 17.94
N GLY A 103 -10.07 35.55 18.40
CA GLY A 103 -9.49 35.26 19.73
C GLY A 103 -9.60 33.84 20.24
N GLU A 104 -10.71 33.15 20.08
CA GLU A 104 -10.91 31.79 20.59
C GLU A 104 -11.32 30.83 19.46
N LYS A 105 -10.36 30.09 18.90
CA LYS A 105 -10.64 29.03 17.92
C LYS A 105 -11.16 27.81 18.66
N HIS A 106 -12.48 27.62 18.68
CA HIS A 106 -13.03 26.30 19.01
C HIS A 106 -12.72 25.36 17.84
N GLN A 107 -11.98 24.29 18.11
CA GLN A 107 -11.71 23.28 17.09
C GLN A 107 -13.02 22.58 16.72
N THR A 108 -13.46 22.71 15.46
CA THR A 108 -14.56 21.91 14.92
C THR A 108 -14.28 20.43 15.14
N GLN A 109 -15.13 19.76 15.91
CA GLN A 109 -15.00 18.33 16.17
C GLN A 109 -15.78 17.54 15.13
N ILE A 110 -15.15 16.48 14.62
CA ILE A 110 -15.77 15.55 13.68
C ILE A 110 -16.23 14.31 14.45
N LYS A 111 -17.53 14.04 14.42
CA LYS A 111 -18.13 12.84 15.00
C LYS A 111 -18.59 11.91 13.88
N PHE A 112 -18.09 10.70 13.85
CA PHE A 112 -18.54 9.68 12.89
C PHE A 112 -19.95 9.20 13.25
N VAL A 113 -20.82 9.15 12.25
CA VAL A 113 -22.13 8.56 12.38
C VAL A 113 -21.98 7.03 12.35
N MET A 114 -22.57 6.35 13.31
CA MET A 114 -22.50 4.88 13.42
C MET A 114 -23.83 4.25 13.03
N VAL A 115 -23.79 3.06 12.48
CA VAL A 115 -24.96 2.19 12.34
C VAL A 115 -25.01 1.23 13.50
N GLN A 116 -26.22 0.84 13.90
CA GLN A 116 -26.45 -0.06 15.04
C GLN A 116 -27.12 -1.33 14.56
N ASN A 117 -26.62 -2.47 15.06
CA ASN A 117 -27.26 -3.77 14.88
C ASN A 117 -27.33 -4.45 16.25
N ASN A 118 -28.52 -4.66 16.76
CA ASN A 118 -28.76 -5.00 18.15
C ASN A 118 -27.95 -4.05 19.04
N ASP A 119 -27.54 -4.13 20.11
CA ASP A 119 -26.82 -3.15 20.94
C ASP A 119 -25.38 -2.84 20.50
N LYS A 120 -24.97 -3.32 19.31
CA LYS A 120 -23.60 -3.13 18.78
C LYS A 120 -23.54 -2.01 17.76
N LYS A 121 -22.53 -1.15 17.88
CA LYS A 121 -22.29 0.00 16.99
C LYS A 121 -21.16 -0.31 16.03
N PHE A 122 -21.33 0.08 14.78
CA PHE A 122 -20.34 -0.11 13.71
C PHE A 122 -20.11 1.18 12.93
N PHE A 123 -18.91 1.40 12.49
CA PHE A 123 -18.65 2.44 11.49
C PHE A 123 -19.14 1.95 10.11
N PRO A 124 -20.04 2.67 9.46
CA PRO A 124 -20.37 2.39 8.07
C PRO A 124 -19.26 2.92 7.16
N ALA A 125 -18.96 2.19 6.09
CA ALA A 125 -18.09 2.59 5.02
C ALA A 125 -18.79 2.34 3.68
N PHE A 126 -18.94 3.37 2.86
CA PHE A 126 -19.62 3.24 1.58
C PHE A 126 -18.62 3.35 0.43
N THR A 127 -18.75 2.45 -0.53
CA THR A 127 -17.86 2.42 -1.71
C THR A 127 -18.09 3.58 -2.67
N ASP A 128 -19.32 4.11 -2.67
CA ASP A 128 -19.76 5.20 -3.54
C ASP A 128 -21.07 5.83 -3.00
N MET A 129 -21.55 6.86 -3.69
CA MET A 129 -22.78 7.56 -3.31
C MET A 129 -24.05 6.74 -3.55
N GLU A 130 -24.04 5.80 -4.49
CA GLU A 130 -25.20 4.93 -4.72
C GLU A 130 -25.45 4.07 -3.47
N GLU A 131 -24.41 3.49 -2.91
CA GLU A 131 -24.50 2.70 -1.70
C GLU A 131 -24.90 3.53 -0.47
N LEU A 132 -24.42 4.76 -0.35
CA LEU A 132 -24.83 5.68 0.72
C LEU A 132 -26.32 6.05 0.60
N ASN A 133 -26.82 6.30 -0.61
CA ASN A 133 -28.22 6.66 -0.87
C ASN A 133 -29.21 5.52 -0.60
N ARG A 134 -28.75 4.29 -0.42
CA ARG A 134 -29.59 3.15 0.04
C ARG A 134 -29.98 3.29 1.52
N TRP A 135 -29.32 4.18 2.27
CA TRP A 135 -29.65 4.41 3.66
C TRP A 135 -30.99 5.13 3.80
N GLN A 136 -32.01 4.40 4.22
CA GLN A 136 -33.34 4.95 4.48
C GLN A 136 -33.34 5.68 5.83
N ASN A 137 -33.88 6.92 5.85
CA ASN A 137 -33.99 7.73 7.05
C ASN A 137 -32.68 7.88 7.85
N PRO A 138 -31.57 8.30 7.21
CA PRO A 138 -30.33 8.54 7.94
C PRO A 138 -30.49 9.75 8.89
N PRO A 139 -29.71 9.82 9.97
CA PRO A 139 -29.57 11.06 10.72
C PRO A 139 -28.95 12.14 9.84
N GLU A 140 -29.01 13.40 10.27
CA GLU A 140 -28.29 14.46 9.57
C GLU A 140 -26.79 14.16 9.56
N TYR A 141 -26.15 14.23 8.37
CA TYR A 141 -24.73 13.99 8.21
C TYR A 141 -24.16 14.82 7.05
N ARG A 142 -22.82 14.94 7.07
CA ARG A 142 -22.01 15.31 5.91
C ARG A 142 -21.22 14.10 5.44
N THR A 143 -20.87 14.07 4.17
CA THR A 143 -19.99 13.03 3.60
C THR A 143 -18.54 13.41 3.78
N MET A 144 -17.71 12.45 4.17
CA MET A 144 -16.27 12.58 4.24
C MET A 144 -15.61 11.41 3.51
N ILE A 145 -14.66 11.72 2.62
CA ILE A 145 -13.86 10.71 1.92
C ILE A 145 -12.63 10.41 2.76
N ILE A 146 -12.45 9.17 3.17
CA ILE A 146 -11.30 8.73 3.96
C ILE A 146 -10.68 7.46 3.38
N PRO A 147 -9.36 7.29 3.47
CA PRO A 147 -8.74 5.99 3.23
C PRO A 147 -9.29 4.94 4.20
N PHE A 148 -9.60 3.74 3.72
CA PHE A 148 -10.14 2.69 4.59
C PHE A 148 -9.21 2.36 5.77
N LEU A 149 -7.90 2.45 5.56
CA LEU A 149 -6.89 2.26 6.61
C LEU A 149 -7.08 3.17 7.83
N GLN A 150 -7.71 4.33 7.66
CA GLN A 150 -7.96 5.28 8.75
C GLN A 150 -8.90 4.73 9.82
N TYR A 151 -9.84 3.87 9.46
CA TYR A 151 -10.71 3.23 10.45
C TYR A 151 -9.91 2.42 11.49
N ALA A 152 -8.85 1.74 11.06
CA ALA A 152 -7.99 1.01 11.98
C ALA A 152 -7.31 1.94 13.01
N ALA A 153 -6.87 3.12 12.57
CA ALA A 153 -6.31 4.14 13.46
C ALA A 153 -7.36 4.73 14.40
N MET A 154 -8.56 4.98 13.89
CA MET A 154 -9.69 5.48 14.69
C MET A 154 -10.10 4.50 15.80
N PHE A 155 -10.04 3.21 15.57
CA PHE A 155 -10.31 2.20 16.60
C PHE A 155 -9.35 2.24 17.79
N GLN A 156 -8.15 2.76 17.60
CA GLN A 156 -7.21 2.94 18.72
C GLN A 156 -7.60 4.11 19.62
N GLN A 157 -8.32 5.09 19.09
CA GLN A 157 -8.74 6.29 19.81
C GLN A 157 -10.17 6.19 20.35
N ASN A 158 -11.05 5.40 19.68
CA ASN A 158 -12.48 5.35 19.97
C ASN A 158 -12.91 3.93 20.37
N GLY A 159 -13.30 3.76 21.65
CA GLY A 159 -13.65 2.46 22.24
C GLY A 159 -15.00 1.89 21.82
N ASP A 160 -15.95 2.75 21.39
CA ASP A 160 -17.38 2.41 21.32
C ASP A 160 -17.80 1.60 20.09
N ALA A 161 -16.98 1.53 19.02
CA ALA A 161 -17.33 0.78 17.83
C ALA A 161 -16.81 -0.67 17.90
N GLU A 162 -17.67 -1.63 17.60
CA GLU A 162 -17.36 -3.06 17.55
C GLU A 162 -16.67 -3.48 16.26
N GLY A 163 -16.78 -2.67 15.20
CA GLY A 163 -16.20 -2.96 13.90
C GLY A 163 -16.63 -2.00 12.81
N ILE A 164 -16.46 -2.43 11.57
CA ILE A 164 -16.86 -1.72 10.35
C ILE A 164 -17.86 -2.57 9.58
N VAL A 165 -18.79 -1.91 8.91
CA VAL A 165 -19.65 -2.55 7.90
C VAL A 165 -19.50 -1.80 6.58
N VAL A 166 -19.03 -2.49 5.54
CA VAL A 166 -18.95 -1.96 4.18
C VAL A 166 -20.29 -2.17 3.50
N ASN A 167 -20.85 -1.12 2.92
CA ASN A 167 -22.14 -1.09 2.23
C ASN A 167 -23.27 -1.73 3.06
N PRO A 168 -23.55 -1.20 4.28
CA PRO A 168 -24.45 -1.85 5.24
C PRO A 168 -25.88 -2.06 4.77
N PHE A 169 -26.33 -1.31 3.75
CA PHE A 169 -27.71 -1.33 3.26
C PHE A 169 -27.89 -2.04 1.91
N ARG A 170 -26.82 -2.66 1.39
CA ARG A 170 -26.88 -3.50 0.21
C ARG A 170 -27.18 -4.93 0.60
N GLU A 171 -28.37 -5.38 0.22
CA GLU A 171 -28.84 -6.71 0.55
C GLU A 171 -27.93 -7.80 -0.01
N GLY A 172 -27.48 -8.73 0.84
CA GLY A 172 -26.62 -9.85 0.45
C GLY A 172 -25.17 -9.52 0.11
N GLU A 173 -24.75 -8.24 0.06
CA GLU A 173 -23.41 -7.83 -0.33
C GLU A 173 -22.66 -6.99 0.71
N SER A 174 -23.25 -6.78 1.89
CA SER A 174 -22.55 -6.08 2.98
C SER A 174 -21.42 -6.95 3.56
N VAL A 175 -20.30 -6.33 3.94
CA VAL A 175 -19.17 -7.00 4.58
C VAL A 175 -18.93 -6.37 5.95
N ALA A 176 -19.13 -7.15 7.00
CA ALA A 176 -18.85 -6.73 8.38
C ALA A 176 -17.52 -7.29 8.86
N MET A 177 -16.69 -6.43 9.44
CA MET A 177 -15.40 -6.80 10.02
C MET A 177 -15.31 -6.33 11.48
N PRO A 178 -15.06 -7.26 12.44
CA PRO A 178 -14.79 -6.89 13.82
C PRO A 178 -13.57 -5.98 13.96
N LYS A 179 -13.58 -5.08 14.93
CA LYS A 179 -12.50 -4.16 15.27
C LYS A 179 -11.13 -4.84 15.32
N ALA A 180 -11.04 -5.99 16.01
CA ALA A 180 -9.77 -6.71 16.16
C ALA A 180 -9.22 -7.19 14.81
N ASN A 181 -10.08 -7.62 13.89
CA ASN A 181 -9.68 -8.06 12.55
C ASN A 181 -9.21 -6.88 11.68
N VAL A 182 -9.92 -5.75 11.74
CA VAL A 182 -9.52 -4.54 11.01
C VAL A 182 -8.15 -4.06 11.44
N ILE A 183 -7.88 -4.02 12.75
CA ILE A 183 -6.57 -3.60 13.29
C ILE A 183 -5.46 -4.58 12.87
N ASP A 184 -5.70 -5.89 12.99
CA ASP A 184 -4.71 -6.91 12.63
C ASP A 184 -4.37 -6.88 11.13
N LEU A 185 -5.39 -6.82 10.27
CA LEU A 185 -5.21 -6.69 8.82
C LEU A 185 -4.50 -5.39 8.44
N ALA A 186 -4.85 -4.28 9.08
CA ALA A 186 -4.21 -3.00 8.84
C ALA A 186 -2.71 -3.04 9.18
N LYS A 187 -2.34 -3.65 10.31
CA LYS A 187 -0.94 -3.80 10.70
C LYS A 187 -0.16 -4.66 9.69
N ARG A 188 -0.74 -5.78 9.23
CA ARG A 188 -0.16 -6.62 8.18
C ARG A 188 0.02 -5.85 6.88
N PHE A 189 -0.99 -5.10 6.48
CA PHE A 189 -0.95 -4.29 5.26
C PHE A 189 0.16 -3.23 5.34
N VAL A 190 0.24 -2.48 6.44
CA VAL A 190 1.30 -1.47 6.65
C VAL A 190 2.69 -2.11 6.65
N HIS A 191 2.86 -3.24 7.33
CA HIS A 191 4.12 -3.99 7.34
C HIS A 191 4.52 -4.44 5.93
N TYR A 192 3.60 -5.03 5.18
CA TYR A 192 3.83 -5.44 3.79
C TYR A 192 4.19 -4.26 2.89
N GLN A 193 3.47 -3.13 3.00
CA GLN A 193 3.78 -1.92 2.25
C GLN A 193 5.18 -1.38 2.57
N ARG A 194 5.57 -1.40 3.84
CA ARG A 194 6.90 -0.98 4.27
C ARG A 194 7.99 -1.89 3.71
N GLN A 195 7.80 -3.20 3.74
CA GLN A 195 8.73 -4.14 3.11
C GLN A 195 8.85 -3.91 1.61
N GLN A 196 7.73 -3.69 0.91
CA GLN A 196 7.75 -3.38 -0.51
C GLN A 196 8.50 -2.08 -0.81
N GLN A 197 8.33 -1.06 0.02
CA GLN A 197 9.08 0.19 -0.11
C GLN A 197 10.57 0.02 0.18
N GLN A 198 10.91 -0.77 1.19
CA GLN A 198 12.31 -1.07 1.54
C GLN A 198 13.01 -1.90 0.45
N ASN A 199 12.26 -2.74 -0.25
CA ASN A 199 12.79 -3.57 -1.35
C ASN A 199 12.80 -2.84 -2.71
N ARG A 200 12.25 -1.62 -2.79
CA ARG A 200 12.33 -0.83 -4.03
C ARG A 200 13.76 -0.39 -4.29
N VAL A 201 14.23 -0.72 -5.48
CA VAL A 201 15.49 -0.20 -6.00
C VAL A 201 15.31 1.28 -6.34
N GLN A 202 16.07 2.14 -5.69
CA GLN A 202 16.17 3.57 -6.01
C GLN A 202 17.48 3.80 -6.75
N LEU A 203 17.41 4.35 -7.95
CA LEU A 203 18.58 4.70 -8.75
C LEU A 203 18.96 6.15 -8.48
N PHE A 204 20.27 6.41 -8.39
CA PHE A 204 20.80 7.77 -8.18
C PHE A 204 22.12 7.95 -8.92
N ASP A 205 22.42 9.18 -9.32
CA ASP A 205 23.67 9.50 -10.00
C ASP A 205 24.85 9.43 -9.02
N LEU A 206 25.90 8.73 -9.41
CA LEU A 206 27.14 8.67 -8.62
C LEU A 206 27.83 10.03 -8.64
N LYS A 207 27.88 10.71 -7.50
CA LYS A 207 28.58 11.99 -7.35
C LYS A 207 30.07 11.86 -7.65
N ASP A 208 30.67 10.80 -7.12
CA ASP A 208 32.07 10.44 -7.35
C ASP A 208 32.08 9.15 -8.17
N LYS A 209 32.60 9.24 -9.39
CA LYS A 209 32.75 8.06 -10.24
C LYS A 209 33.84 7.15 -9.66
N PRO A 210 33.54 5.85 -9.40
CA PRO A 210 34.54 4.93 -8.85
C PRO A 210 35.53 4.49 -9.96
N ILE A 211 36.49 5.33 -10.26
CA ILE A 211 37.39 5.19 -11.41
C ILE A 211 38.16 3.84 -11.39
N ASP A 212 38.58 3.41 -10.23
CA ASP A 212 39.36 2.15 -10.10
C ASP A 212 38.46 0.94 -10.38
N LEU A 213 37.22 0.95 -9.89
CA LEU A 213 36.21 -0.06 -10.23
C LEU A 213 35.92 -0.08 -11.73
N MET A 214 35.73 1.10 -12.33
CA MET A 214 35.42 1.21 -13.76
C MET A 214 36.57 0.65 -14.59
N LYS A 215 37.85 0.92 -14.24
CA LYS A 215 39.02 0.37 -14.93
C LYS A 215 39.11 -1.15 -14.79
N GLU A 216 38.87 -1.70 -13.60
CA GLU A 216 38.90 -3.14 -13.38
C GLU A 216 37.81 -3.86 -14.14
N LEU A 217 36.59 -3.30 -14.16
CA LEU A 217 35.49 -3.84 -14.96
C LEU A 217 35.74 -3.73 -16.48
N SER A 218 36.32 -2.61 -16.95
CA SER A 218 36.65 -2.45 -18.37
C SER A 218 37.69 -3.49 -18.82
N ALA A 219 38.77 -3.66 -18.04
CA ALA A 219 39.77 -4.69 -18.33
C ALA A 219 39.16 -6.12 -18.36
N HIS A 220 38.22 -6.38 -17.46
CA HIS A 220 37.50 -7.66 -17.47
C HIS A 220 36.62 -7.82 -18.70
N PHE A 221 35.88 -6.79 -19.12
CA PHE A 221 35.00 -6.86 -20.28
C PHE A 221 35.74 -6.95 -21.62
N GLU A 222 37.00 -6.43 -21.70
CA GLU A 222 37.86 -6.67 -22.86
C GLU A 222 38.15 -8.17 -23.13
N GLU A 223 38.04 -9.00 -22.08
CA GLU A 223 38.19 -10.46 -22.17
C GLU A 223 36.87 -11.20 -22.39
N VAL A 224 35.72 -10.49 -22.45
CA VAL A 224 34.37 -11.04 -22.58
C VAL A 224 33.72 -10.49 -23.86
N PRO A 225 33.93 -11.13 -25.02
CA PRO A 225 33.50 -10.62 -26.33
C PRO A 225 31.97 -10.45 -26.45
N GLU A 226 31.20 -11.06 -25.58
CA GLU A 226 29.74 -10.92 -25.56
C GLU A 226 29.28 -9.58 -24.96
N VAL A 227 30.14 -8.78 -24.33
CA VAL A 227 29.81 -7.48 -23.71
C VAL A 227 30.27 -6.34 -24.60
N HIS A 228 29.33 -5.62 -25.22
CA HIS A 228 29.61 -4.51 -26.15
C HIS A 228 29.68 -3.15 -25.46
N ALA A 229 28.89 -2.92 -24.38
CA ALA A 229 28.94 -1.71 -23.61
C ALA A 229 28.52 -1.96 -22.15
N ALA A 230 29.03 -1.13 -21.24
CA ALA A 230 28.67 -1.17 -19.83
C ALA A 230 28.41 0.22 -19.27
N TYR A 231 27.31 0.31 -18.52
CA TYR A 231 26.87 1.54 -17.85
C TYR A 231 26.81 1.30 -16.35
N MET A 232 26.98 2.38 -15.58
CA MET A 232 27.01 2.30 -14.12
C MET A 232 26.22 3.44 -13.50
N THR A 233 25.42 3.12 -12.51
CA THR A 233 24.72 4.09 -11.66
C THR A 233 24.69 3.61 -10.20
N GLY A 234 24.39 4.51 -9.27
CA GLY A 234 24.17 4.13 -7.89
C GLY A 234 22.79 3.49 -7.72
N MET A 235 22.70 2.49 -6.86
CA MET A 235 21.43 1.95 -6.42
C MET A 235 21.34 1.91 -4.90
N ARG A 236 20.13 2.11 -4.40
CA ARG A 236 19.78 1.95 -2.98
C ARG A 236 18.63 0.99 -2.84
N VAL A 237 18.77 0.01 -1.94
CA VAL A 237 17.70 -0.90 -1.53
C VAL A 237 17.57 -0.80 0.00
N GLY A 238 16.48 -0.21 0.47
CA GLY A 238 16.34 0.16 1.87
C GLY A 238 17.42 1.19 2.28
N ASN A 239 18.24 0.84 3.27
CA ASN A 239 19.35 1.67 3.74
C ASN A 239 20.72 1.27 3.16
N LYS A 240 20.76 0.32 2.22
CA LYS A 240 22.01 -0.17 1.64
C LYS A 240 22.22 0.46 0.26
N GLU A 241 23.35 1.09 0.10
CA GLU A 241 23.79 1.63 -1.19
C GLU A 241 24.76 0.66 -1.86
N SER A 242 24.63 0.52 -3.16
CA SER A 242 25.50 -0.30 -3.99
C SER A 242 25.52 0.24 -5.43
N ILE A 243 26.08 -0.52 -6.34
CA ILE A 243 26.19 -0.21 -7.76
C ILE A 243 25.15 -0.99 -8.54
N MET A 244 24.55 -0.33 -9.52
CA MET A 244 23.78 -0.95 -10.59
C MET A 244 24.61 -0.90 -11.87
N LEU A 245 24.86 -2.07 -12.47
CA LEU A 245 25.46 -2.21 -13.78
C LEU A 245 24.38 -2.52 -14.81
N VAL A 246 24.45 -1.89 -15.96
CA VAL A 246 23.66 -2.25 -17.14
C VAL A 246 24.64 -2.69 -18.22
N LEU A 247 24.47 -3.91 -18.69
CA LEU A 247 25.33 -4.49 -19.71
C LEU A 247 24.58 -4.57 -21.04
N ASP A 248 25.17 -4.03 -22.07
CA ASP A 248 24.79 -4.32 -23.44
C ASP A 248 25.56 -5.55 -23.88
N CYS A 249 24.88 -6.67 -23.95
CA CYS A 249 25.52 -7.94 -24.27
C CYS A 249 24.62 -8.80 -25.16
N ASP A 250 25.24 -9.72 -25.88
CA ASP A 250 24.55 -10.72 -26.66
C ASP A 250 23.64 -11.59 -25.78
N GLN A 251 22.58 -12.14 -26.39
CA GLN A 251 21.73 -13.11 -25.73
C GLN A 251 22.50 -14.42 -25.55
N VAL A 252 23.01 -14.65 -24.36
CA VAL A 252 23.64 -15.92 -23.99
C VAL A 252 22.68 -16.77 -23.17
N GLU A 253 22.71 -18.10 -23.37
CA GLU A 253 21.86 -19.03 -22.60
C GLU A 253 22.14 -18.99 -21.09
N ASP A 254 23.40 -18.71 -20.70
CA ASP A 254 23.83 -18.57 -19.29
C ASP A 254 24.45 -17.20 -19.01
N THR A 255 23.60 -16.24 -18.65
CA THR A 255 24.07 -14.90 -18.21
C THR A 255 24.90 -14.92 -16.92
N LYS A 256 24.91 -16.03 -16.17
CA LYS A 256 25.68 -16.14 -14.93
C LYS A 256 27.18 -16.10 -15.19
N SER A 257 27.64 -16.62 -16.33
CA SER A 257 29.05 -16.59 -16.72
C SER A 257 29.59 -15.18 -16.87
N ILE A 258 28.75 -14.21 -17.28
CA ILE A 258 29.08 -12.80 -17.42
C ILE A 258 28.85 -12.05 -16.08
N PHE A 259 27.71 -12.29 -15.43
CA PHE A 259 27.28 -11.50 -14.27
C PHE A 259 28.07 -11.84 -13.01
N GLN A 260 28.43 -13.10 -12.77
CA GLN A 260 29.12 -13.50 -11.55
C GLN A 260 30.53 -12.88 -11.40
N PRO A 261 31.40 -12.89 -12.42
CA PRO A 261 32.70 -12.23 -12.33
C PRO A 261 32.54 -10.73 -12.13
N ALA A 262 31.67 -10.05 -12.88
CA ALA A 262 31.40 -8.63 -12.71
C ALA A 262 30.88 -8.31 -11.29
N ALA A 263 29.99 -9.12 -10.74
CA ALA A 263 29.52 -8.95 -9.38
C ALA A 263 30.62 -9.11 -8.34
N GLN A 264 31.55 -10.04 -8.53
CA GLN A 264 32.71 -10.23 -7.64
C GLN A 264 33.64 -9.01 -7.65
N ILE A 265 33.87 -8.43 -8.82
CA ILE A 265 34.65 -7.20 -8.96
C ILE A 265 33.98 -6.07 -8.16
N VAL A 266 32.68 -5.83 -8.41
CA VAL A 266 31.94 -4.78 -7.68
C VAL A 266 31.95 -5.01 -6.17
N ASN A 267 31.73 -6.23 -5.71
CA ASN A 267 31.70 -6.57 -4.28
C ASN A 267 33.02 -6.21 -3.54
N ARG A 268 34.17 -6.29 -4.21
CA ARG A 268 35.46 -5.87 -3.65
C ARG A 268 35.52 -4.36 -3.40
N HIS A 269 34.83 -3.57 -4.21
CA HIS A 269 34.80 -2.11 -4.13
C HIS A 269 33.64 -1.53 -3.32
N THR A 270 32.63 -2.34 -2.98
CA THR A 270 31.39 -1.88 -2.30
C THR A 270 31.23 -2.43 -0.90
N ASN A 271 32.32 -2.83 -0.22
CA ASN A 271 32.28 -3.38 1.14
C ASN A 271 31.28 -4.55 1.31
N GLY A 272 31.12 -5.38 0.27
CA GLY A 272 30.27 -6.56 0.29
C GLY A 272 28.77 -6.30 0.07
N ASN A 273 28.37 -5.08 -0.28
CA ASN A 273 27.01 -4.83 -0.73
C ASN A 273 26.84 -5.34 -2.16
N PRO A 274 25.94 -6.32 -2.41
CA PRO A 274 25.82 -6.95 -3.72
C PRO A 274 25.35 -5.93 -4.77
N PRO A 275 25.97 -5.91 -5.98
CA PRO A 275 25.49 -5.07 -7.07
C PRO A 275 24.18 -5.58 -7.65
N GLY A 276 23.42 -4.68 -8.29
CA GLY A 276 22.45 -5.04 -9.28
C GLY A 276 23.13 -5.17 -10.65
N ILE A 277 22.85 -6.22 -11.41
CA ILE A 277 23.32 -6.36 -12.79
C ILE A 277 22.13 -6.72 -13.65
N ILE A 278 21.87 -5.92 -14.67
CA ILE A 278 20.79 -6.12 -15.64
C ILE A 278 21.33 -5.92 -17.06
N THR A 279 20.59 -6.39 -18.04
CA THR A 279 20.90 -6.13 -19.46
C THR A 279 20.17 -4.88 -19.96
N THR A 280 20.57 -4.34 -21.11
CA THR A 280 19.88 -3.23 -21.80
C THR A 280 18.44 -3.56 -22.16
N GLN A 281 18.06 -4.83 -22.22
CA GLN A 281 16.69 -5.29 -22.52
C GLN A 281 15.74 -5.21 -21.30
N HIS A 282 16.26 -5.04 -20.10
CA HIS A 282 15.44 -4.95 -18.89
C HIS A 282 14.74 -3.58 -18.81
N ASP A 283 13.45 -3.54 -18.41
CA ASP A 283 12.66 -2.30 -18.40
C ASP A 283 13.29 -1.16 -17.57
N MET A 284 13.97 -1.48 -16.48
CA MET A 284 14.68 -0.48 -15.66
C MET A 284 15.88 0.15 -16.37
N SER A 285 16.45 -0.50 -17.37
CA SER A 285 17.63 0.00 -18.07
C SER A 285 17.36 1.29 -18.83
N LYS A 286 16.16 1.49 -19.37
CA LYS A 286 15.77 2.66 -20.15
C LYS A 286 16.07 3.96 -19.41
N SER A 287 15.68 4.05 -18.14
CA SER A 287 15.89 5.23 -17.32
C SER A 287 17.38 5.48 -16.96
N ILE A 288 18.21 4.44 -17.01
CA ILE A 288 19.65 4.53 -16.75
C ILE A 288 20.35 5.00 -18.03
N LEU A 289 20.04 4.39 -19.18
CA LEU A 289 20.64 4.71 -20.46
C LEU A 289 20.38 6.17 -20.90
N GLU A 290 19.23 6.74 -20.53
CA GLU A 290 18.89 8.14 -20.82
C GLU A 290 19.77 9.14 -20.02
N ARG A 291 20.36 8.75 -18.90
CA ARG A 291 21.07 9.63 -17.97
C ARG A 291 22.58 9.37 -17.88
N THR A 292 23.02 8.18 -18.32
CA THR A 292 24.40 7.75 -18.16
C THR A 292 25.05 7.49 -19.51
N THR A 293 26.33 7.82 -19.63
CA THR A 293 27.19 7.41 -20.75
C THR A 293 27.89 6.10 -20.39
N PRO A 294 28.18 5.24 -21.35
CA PRO A 294 28.92 4.01 -21.07
C PRO A 294 30.31 4.35 -20.51
N PHE A 295 30.75 3.57 -19.54
CA PHE A 295 32.13 3.63 -19.04
C PHE A 295 33.04 2.64 -19.76
N TYR A 296 32.44 1.64 -20.43
CA TYR A 296 33.08 0.70 -21.32
C TYR A 296 32.28 0.61 -22.61
N GLN A 297 32.97 0.58 -23.73
CA GLN A 297 32.39 0.35 -25.05
C GLN A 297 33.47 -0.26 -25.95
N GLU A 298 33.12 -1.35 -26.62
CA GLU A 298 33.94 -2.03 -27.61
C GLU A 298 34.27 -1.12 -28.81
#